data_ae65306f33328f4ec17810c8f290933c
#
_entry.id   ae65306f33328f4ec17810c8f290933c
#
_cell.length_a   1.000
_cell.length_b   1.000
_cell.length_c   1.000
_cell.angle_alpha   90.00
_cell.angle_beta   90.00
_cell.angle_gamma   90.00
#
_symmetry.space_group_name_H-M   'P 1'
#
loop_
_entity.id
_entity.type
_entity.pdbx_description
1 polymer ?
#
loop_
_entity_poly.entity_id
_entity_poly.type
_entity_poly.pdbx_seq_one_letter_code
_entity_poly.pdbx_strand_id
1 'polypeptide(L)'
;MSNDTSSRPCAPAPDALPPGDMDLVESVRVPGDGGKLTLLRRGEEFSLRVHGTELMNSRVHESEDALSELAAAKLAGISSPVVLIGGLGMGFTLAAALKRFDAGAKVVVAELVSQVVAWNRGPLGPLAGHPLNDPRVVVREMDVARILQSEEDAYHAILLDVDNGPEGLVHGSNDWLYTEDGLWAAFTALHPGGVLAVWSAGPDRAFLMRLRKTGFEAEEVRIRVQAPDCGSRDTLWIARRPA
;
A
#
# COMPACT_ATOMS: atom_id res chain seq x y z
N MET A 1 -15.91 -33.46 -23.95
CA MET A 1 -16.54 -32.14 -24.13
C MET A 1 -15.91 -31.21 -23.14
N SER A 2 -14.88 -30.51 -23.59
CA SER A 2 -14.04 -29.62 -22.75
C SER A 2 -14.65 -28.24 -22.76
N ASN A 3 -15.14 -27.75 -21.62
CA ASN A 3 -15.54 -26.35 -21.44
C ASN A 3 -14.29 -25.53 -21.12
N ASP A 4 -13.75 -24.95 -22.19
CA ASP A 4 -12.76 -23.87 -22.09
C ASP A 4 -13.49 -22.57 -21.69
N THR A 5 -13.45 -22.22 -20.42
CA THR A 5 -13.86 -20.88 -19.94
C THR A 5 -12.65 -19.96 -20.05
N SER A 6 -12.39 -19.49 -21.28
CA SER A 6 -11.46 -18.37 -21.49
C SER A 6 -11.93 -17.16 -20.68
N SER A 7 -11.18 -16.80 -19.66
CA SER A 7 -11.31 -15.56 -18.93
C SER A 7 -11.05 -14.39 -19.89
N ARG A 8 -12.11 -13.72 -20.32
CA ARG A 8 -11.99 -12.43 -21.02
C ARG A 8 -11.33 -11.44 -20.06
N PRO A 9 -10.33 -10.67 -20.52
CA PRO A 9 -9.83 -9.57 -19.72
C PRO A 9 -10.99 -8.64 -19.38
N CYS A 10 -11.11 -8.28 -18.09
CA CYS A 10 -12.10 -7.31 -17.62
C CYS A 10 -11.87 -6.00 -18.38
N ALA A 11 -12.91 -5.47 -19.00
CA ALA A 11 -12.85 -4.12 -19.56
C ALA A 11 -12.55 -3.13 -18.40
N PRO A 12 -11.82 -2.04 -18.66
CA PRO A 12 -11.60 -1.02 -17.64
C PRO A 12 -12.94 -0.62 -17.03
N ALA A 13 -12.98 -0.52 -15.70
CA ALA A 13 -14.19 -0.21 -14.95
C ALA A 13 -14.86 1.02 -15.58
N PRO A 14 -16.17 0.97 -15.89
CA PRO A 14 -16.89 2.09 -16.49
C PRO A 14 -16.95 3.33 -15.59
N ASP A 15 -16.52 3.22 -14.34
CA ASP A 15 -16.41 4.30 -13.36
C ASP A 15 -14.99 4.87 -13.19
N ALA A 16 -13.99 4.43 -13.95
CA ALA A 16 -12.78 5.22 -14.14
C ALA A 16 -13.23 6.50 -14.84
N LEU A 17 -13.29 7.59 -14.07
CA LEU A 17 -13.71 8.89 -14.59
C LEU A 17 -12.87 9.22 -15.83
N PRO A 18 -13.50 9.50 -16.99
CA PRO A 18 -12.74 9.85 -18.16
C PRO A 18 -11.83 11.06 -17.83
N PRO A 19 -10.56 11.04 -18.23
CA PRO A 19 -9.61 12.10 -17.89
C PRO A 19 -10.07 13.52 -18.26
N GLY A 20 -11.02 13.64 -19.20
CA GLY A 20 -11.55 14.91 -19.68
C GLY A 20 -12.47 15.64 -18.71
N ASP A 21 -12.98 14.97 -17.65
CA ASP A 21 -13.92 15.57 -16.70
C ASP A 21 -13.28 15.92 -15.34
N MET A 22 -11.96 15.81 -15.22
CA MET A 22 -11.23 16.12 -13.98
C MET A 22 -10.27 17.27 -14.18
N ASP A 23 -10.27 18.21 -13.24
CA ASP A 23 -9.34 19.33 -13.22
C ASP A 23 -7.96 18.87 -12.71
N LEU A 24 -6.91 19.38 -13.36
CA LEU A 24 -5.55 19.19 -12.90
C LEU A 24 -5.31 20.05 -11.65
N VAL A 25 -5.03 19.38 -10.52
CA VAL A 25 -4.59 20.06 -9.29
C VAL A 25 -3.10 20.35 -9.40
N GLU A 26 -2.31 19.31 -9.62
CA GLU A 26 -0.85 19.43 -9.73
C GLU A 26 -0.24 18.17 -10.35
N SER A 27 1.02 18.30 -10.78
CA SER A 27 1.80 17.13 -11.21
C SER A 27 3.27 17.30 -10.85
N VAL A 28 3.91 16.18 -10.54
CA VAL A 28 5.32 16.10 -10.12
C VAL A 28 6.03 14.94 -10.82
N ARG A 29 7.34 15.06 -10.99
CA ARG A 29 8.16 13.91 -11.40
C ARG A 29 8.44 13.01 -10.20
N VAL A 30 8.19 11.72 -10.38
CA VAL A 30 8.62 10.71 -9.41
C VAL A 30 10.14 10.55 -9.50
N PRO A 31 10.88 10.50 -8.38
CA PRO A 31 12.32 10.27 -8.38
C PRO A 31 12.71 8.99 -9.15
N GLY A 32 13.85 9.02 -9.81
CA GLY A 32 14.28 7.93 -10.70
C GLY A 32 13.65 8.05 -12.08
N ASP A 33 13.22 6.94 -12.66
CA ASP A 33 12.55 6.83 -13.97
C ASP A 33 11.01 6.80 -13.88
N GLY A 34 10.46 7.08 -12.69
CA GLY A 34 9.05 6.92 -12.33
C GLY A 34 8.04 7.76 -13.05
N GLY A 35 8.46 8.55 -13.98
CA GLY A 35 7.55 9.30 -14.82
C GLY A 35 6.89 10.49 -14.09
N LYS A 36 5.66 10.82 -14.51
CA LYS A 36 4.91 11.95 -14.01
C LYS A 36 3.71 11.50 -13.21
N LEU A 37 3.72 11.77 -11.90
CA LEU A 37 2.57 11.60 -11.01
C LEU A 37 1.68 12.83 -11.12
N THR A 38 0.37 12.61 -11.26
CA THR A 38 -0.62 13.67 -11.48
C THR A 38 -1.76 13.52 -10.49
N LEU A 39 -2.07 14.59 -9.77
CA LEU A 39 -3.26 14.71 -8.93
C LEU A 39 -4.35 15.42 -9.71
N LEU A 40 -5.48 14.76 -9.88
CA LEU A 40 -6.69 15.29 -10.52
C LEU A 40 -7.82 15.39 -9.50
N ARG A 41 -8.75 16.33 -9.73
CA ARG A 41 -9.91 16.56 -8.88
C ARG A 41 -11.18 16.77 -9.71
N ARG A 42 -12.30 16.25 -9.21
CA ARG A 42 -13.65 16.57 -9.66
C ARG A 42 -14.58 16.71 -8.46
N GLY A 43 -14.99 17.92 -8.14
CA GLY A 43 -15.74 18.20 -6.91
C GLY A 43 -14.93 17.80 -5.67
N GLU A 44 -15.44 16.85 -4.90
CA GLU A 44 -14.76 16.29 -3.72
C GLU A 44 -13.97 15.00 -4.03
N GLU A 45 -14.01 14.51 -5.28
CA GLU A 45 -13.31 13.32 -5.69
C GLU A 45 -11.90 13.64 -6.21
N PHE A 46 -10.94 12.80 -5.85
CA PHE A 46 -9.55 12.88 -6.30
C PHE A 46 -9.11 11.58 -6.97
N SER A 47 -8.18 11.71 -7.93
CA SER A 47 -7.52 10.60 -8.62
C SER A 47 -6.03 10.88 -8.71
N LEU A 48 -5.20 9.89 -8.32
CA LEU A 48 -3.76 9.88 -8.54
C LEU A 48 -3.46 9.02 -9.76
N ARG A 49 -2.68 9.58 -10.72
CA ARG A 49 -2.36 8.91 -11.98
C ARG A 49 -0.88 8.99 -12.31
N VAL A 50 -0.34 7.92 -12.89
CA VAL A 50 0.98 7.87 -13.51
C VAL A 50 0.83 7.43 -14.96
N HIS A 51 1.46 8.15 -15.89
CA HIS A 51 1.33 7.91 -17.33
C HIS A 51 -0.12 7.84 -17.86
N GLY A 52 -1.06 8.53 -17.18
CA GLY A 52 -2.48 8.49 -17.50
C GLY A 52 -3.25 7.30 -16.91
N THR A 53 -2.57 6.31 -16.35
CA THR A 53 -3.19 5.20 -15.64
C THR A 53 -3.52 5.62 -14.20
N GLU A 54 -4.75 5.35 -13.75
CA GLU A 54 -5.17 5.59 -12.38
C GLU A 54 -4.49 4.57 -11.45
N LEU A 55 -3.76 5.07 -10.45
CA LEU A 55 -3.17 4.26 -9.39
C LEU A 55 -4.15 4.06 -8.26
N MET A 56 -4.82 5.15 -7.85
CA MET A 56 -5.82 5.14 -6.81
C MET A 56 -6.80 6.31 -6.95
N ASN A 57 -7.94 6.21 -6.31
CA ASN A 57 -8.93 7.27 -6.21
C ASN A 57 -9.50 7.39 -4.79
N SER A 58 -10.18 8.49 -4.50
CA SER A 58 -10.70 8.78 -3.15
C SER A 58 -12.00 8.07 -2.79
N ARG A 59 -12.57 7.26 -3.69
CA ARG A 59 -13.88 6.59 -3.47
C ARG A 59 -13.75 5.18 -2.92
N VAL A 60 -12.63 4.52 -3.24
CA VAL A 60 -12.42 3.10 -2.96
C VAL A 60 -11.15 2.97 -2.14
N HIS A 61 -11.26 2.49 -0.91
CA HIS A 61 -10.13 2.32 0.02
C HIS A 61 -10.33 1.16 1.02
N GLU A 62 -11.28 0.25 0.73
CA GLU A 62 -11.59 -0.86 1.62
C GLU A 62 -10.40 -1.83 1.79
N SER A 63 -9.56 -1.94 0.78
CA SER A 63 -8.37 -2.79 0.84
C SER A 63 -7.28 -2.22 1.75
N GLU A 64 -7.12 -0.90 1.77
CA GLU A 64 -6.20 -0.18 2.67
C GLU A 64 -6.64 -0.29 4.13
N ASP A 65 -7.96 -0.20 4.37
CA ASP A 65 -8.55 -0.44 5.69
C ASP A 65 -8.28 -1.89 6.14
N ALA A 66 -8.53 -2.87 5.26
CA ALA A 66 -8.32 -4.28 5.55
C ALA A 66 -6.84 -4.64 5.78
N LEU A 67 -5.91 -4.02 5.04
CA LEU A 67 -4.47 -4.23 5.21
C LEU A 67 -4.04 -3.90 6.64
N SER A 68 -4.45 -2.73 7.13
CA SER A 68 -4.15 -2.26 8.49
C SER A 68 -4.85 -3.11 9.56
N GLU A 69 -6.10 -3.50 9.34
CA GLU A 69 -6.88 -4.32 10.28
C GLU A 69 -6.28 -5.71 10.47
N LEU A 70 -5.94 -6.39 9.35
CA LEU A 70 -5.36 -7.73 9.39
C LEU A 70 -3.98 -7.71 10.04
N ALA A 71 -3.14 -6.70 9.75
CA ALA A 71 -1.84 -6.55 10.39
C ALA A 71 -1.99 -6.34 11.91
N ALA A 72 -2.88 -5.45 12.35
CA ALA A 72 -3.12 -5.19 13.77
C ALA A 72 -3.66 -6.42 14.51
N ALA A 73 -4.54 -7.21 13.88
CA ALA A 73 -5.08 -8.43 14.46
C ALA A 73 -3.98 -9.47 14.77
N LYS A 74 -2.92 -9.55 13.96
CA LYS A 74 -1.78 -10.45 14.19
C LYS A 74 -0.87 -9.99 15.33
N LEU A 75 -0.95 -8.73 15.73
CA LEU A 75 -0.15 -8.12 16.82
C LEU A 75 -0.97 -7.97 18.12
N ALA A 76 -2.09 -8.67 18.23
CA ALA A 76 -2.92 -8.59 19.43
C ALA A 76 -2.11 -8.91 20.70
N GLY A 77 -2.14 -7.98 21.67
CA GLY A 77 -1.40 -8.10 22.93
C GLY A 77 -0.02 -7.43 22.94
N ILE A 78 0.45 -6.89 21.82
CA ILE A 78 1.66 -6.05 21.77
C ILE A 78 1.24 -4.61 22.09
N SER A 79 1.77 -4.05 23.16
CA SER A 79 1.57 -2.63 23.53
C SER A 79 2.60 -1.76 22.84
N SER A 80 2.18 -0.56 22.44
CA SER A 80 3.04 0.46 21.82
C SER A 80 3.86 -0.04 20.62
N PRO A 81 3.22 -0.70 19.63
CA PRO A 81 3.94 -1.25 18.48
C PRO A 81 4.59 -0.14 17.65
N VAL A 82 5.73 -0.46 17.04
CA VAL A 82 6.34 0.38 15.99
C VAL A 82 5.91 -0.19 14.64
N VAL A 83 5.28 0.65 13.83
CA VAL A 83 4.70 0.28 12.53
C VAL A 83 5.38 1.07 11.43
N LEU A 84 5.84 0.40 10.37
CA LEU A 84 6.31 1.03 9.14
C LEU A 84 5.22 0.90 8.07
N ILE A 85 4.88 2.01 7.42
CA ILE A 85 4.02 2.03 6.24
C ILE A 85 4.88 2.49 5.07
N GLY A 86 5.02 1.66 4.04
CA GLY A 86 5.62 2.01 2.77
C GLY A 86 4.53 2.50 1.81
N GLY A 87 4.67 3.75 1.36
CA GLY A 87 3.65 4.46 0.58
C GLY A 87 2.68 5.25 1.47
N LEU A 88 2.37 6.48 1.06
CA LEU A 88 1.37 7.32 1.72
C LEU A 88 0.08 7.41 0.90
N GLY A 89 0.20 7.48 -0.42
CA GLY A 89 -0.95 7.61 -1.32
C GLY A 89 -1.88 8.76 -0.91
N MET A 90 -3.15 8.47 -0.67
CA MET A 90 -4.14 9.43 -0.15
C MET A 90 -4.30 9.35 1.39
N GLY A 91 -3.46 8.58 2.09
CA GLY A 91 -3.43 8.51 3.54
C GLY A 91 -4.40 7.52 4.17
N PHE A 92 -5.10 6.69 3.40
CA PHE A 92 -6.11 5.76 3.91
C PHE A 92 -5.49 4.65 4.77
N THR A 93 -4.43 3.99 4.30
CA THR A 93 -3.70 2.99 5.08
C THR A 93 -3.18 3.55 6.40
N LEU A 94 -2.64 4.78 6.38
CA LEU A 94 -2.22 5.46 7.60
C LEU A 94 -3.38 5.74 8.54
N ALA A 95 -4.49 6.28 8.03
CA ALA A 95 -5.67 6.56 8.84
C ALA A 95 -6.27 5.30 9.46
N ALA A 96 -6.30 4.20 8.71
CA ALA A 96 -6.74 2.89 9.21
C ALA A 96 -5.81 2.34 10.29
N ALA A 97 -4.49 2.43 10.08
CA ALA A 97 -3.50 2.01 11.08
C ALA A 97 -3.65 2.77 12.40
N LEU A 98 -3.82 4.10 12.35
CA LEU A 98 -4.03 4.94 13.51
C LEU A 98 -5.30 4.61 14.31
N LYS A 99 -6.33 4.06 13.66
CA LYS A 99 -7.56 3.59 14.31
C LYS A 99 -7.41 2.21 14.96
N ARG A 100 -6.51 1.36 14.44
CA ARG A 100 -6.37 -0.04 14.87
C ARG A 100 -5.26 -0.26 15.88
N PHE A 101 -4.16 0.48 15.78
CA PHE A 101 -3.07 0.41 16.75
C PHE A 101 -3.34 1.33 17.96
N ASP A 102 -2.84 0.93 19.12
CA ASP A 102 -3.08 1.65 20.38
C ASP A 102 -2.48 3.08 20.41
N ALA A 103 -2.83 3.84 21.44
CA ALA A 103 -2.38 5.23 21.59
C ALA A 103 -0.85 5.35 21.81
N GLY A 104 -0.18 4.27 22.21
CA GLY A 104 1.27 4.23 22.40
C GLY A 104 2.03 3.85 21.13
N ALA A 105 1.33 3.46 20.07
CA ALA A 105 1.96 3.06 18.82
C ALA A 105 2.78 4.21 18.21
N LYS A 106 3.89 3.87 17.53
CA LYS A 106 4.64 4.77 16.67
C LYS A 106 4.46 4.33 15.22
N VAL A 107 3.96 5.22 14.37
CA VAL A 107 3.75 4.93 12.95
C VAL A 107 4.73 5.73 12.11
N VAL A 108 5.65 5.04 11.45
CA VAL A 108 6.60 5.61 10.50
C VAL A 108 6.04 5.44 9.10
N VAL A 109 5.88 6.53 8.35
CA VAL A 109 5.45 6.52 6.96
C VAL A 109 6.65 6.84 6.08
N ALA A 110 7.00 5.92 5.17
CA ALA A 110 8.00 6.15 4.14
C ALA A 110 7.29 6.54 2.84
N GLU A 111 7.53 7.74 2.35
CA GLU A 111 6.99 8.24 1.08
C GLU A 111 8.12 8.78 0.21
N LEU A 112 8.22 8.25 -1.01
CA LEU A 112 9.28 8.62 -1.95
C LEU A 112 9.09 10.02 -2.54
N VAL A 113 7.83 10.39 -2.78
CA VAL A 113 7.46 11.63 -3.47
C VAL A 113 7.02 12.69 -2.47
N SER A 114 7.92 13.63 -2.13
CA SER A 114 7.64 14.72 -1.18
C SER A 114 6.35 15.48 -1.47
N GLN A 115 5.97 15.57 -2.76
CA GLN A 115 4.73 16.26 -3.14
C GLN A 115 3.48 15.51 -2.67
N VAL A 116 3.51 14.17 -2.58
CA VAL A 116 2.41 13.37 -2.00
C VAL A 116 2.22 13.72 -0.53
N VAL A 117 3.31 13.92 0.22
CA VAL A 117 3.25 14.40 1.60
C VAL A 117 2.63 15.79 1.68
N ALA A 118 3.03 16.71 0.78
CA ALA A 118 2.46 18.04 0.71
C ALA A 118 0.95 18.01 0.37
N TRP A 119 0.53 17.16 -0.56
CA TRP A 119 -0.90 16.98 -0.89
C TRP A 119 -1.70 16.46 0.30
N ASN A 120 -1.17 15.52 1.08
CA ASN A 120 -1.82 15.01 2.30
C ASN A 120 -1.89 16.05 3.42
N ARG A 121 -0.95 17.01 3.46
CA ARG A 121 -1.06 18.18 4.36
C ARG A 121 -2.01 19.24 3.86
N GLY A 122 -2.36 19.20 2.57
CA GLY A 122 -3.22 20.12 1.86
C GLY A 122 -4.53 19.48 1.38
N PRO A 123 -4.76 19.41 0.04
CA PRO A 123 -6.05 19.05 -0.54
C PRO A 123 -6.52 17.63 -0.24
N LEU A 124 -5.61 16.66 -0.04
CA LEU A 124 -5.98 15.27 0.29
C LEU A 124 -6.24 15.04 1.78
N GLY A 125 -5.70 15.91 2.65
CA GLY A 125 -5.82 15.72 4.11
C GLY A 125 -7.22 15.43 4.62
N PRO A 126 -8.26 16.20 4.21
CA PRO A 126 -9.64 15.96 4.65
C PRO A 126 -10.20 14.57 4.32
N LEU A 127 -9.74 13.93 3.25
CA LEU A 127 -10.24 12.62 2.78
C LEU A 127 -10.07 11.53 3.85
N ALA A 128 -8.92 11.52 4.51
CA ALA A 128 -8.56 10.53 5.53
C ALA A 128 -8.59 11.11 6.96
N GLY A 129 -9.15 12.33 7.15
CA GLY A 129 -9.25 12.99 8.44
C GLY A 129 -7.93 13.55 8.97
N HIS A 130 -7.04 14.01 8.07
CA HIS A 130 -5.74 14.61 8.38
C HIS A 130 -4.80 13.70 9.19
N PRO A 131 -4.53 12.48 8.76
CA PRO A 131 -3.80 11.49 9.55
C PRO A 131 -2.35 11.92 9.84
N LEU A 132 -1.75 12.78 9.01
CA LEU A 132 -0.40 13.32 9.26
C LEU A 132 -0.32 14.27 10.45
N ASN A 133 -1.45 14.72 11.00
CA ASN A 133 -1.48 15.57 12.20
C ASN A 133 -1.45 14.75 13.52
N ASP A 134 -1.57 13.42 13.44
CA ASP A 134 -1.51 12.56 14.62
C ASP A 134 -0.07 12.54 15.19
N PRO A 135 0.12 12.79 16.50
CA PRO A 135 1.44 12.86 17.13
C PRO A 135 2.22 11.54 17.10
N ARG A 136 1.57 10.41 16.84
CA ARG A 136 2.21 9.10 16.66
C ARG A 136 2.93 8.96 15.34
N VAL A 137 2.68 9.85 14.35
CA VAL A 137 3.16 9.75 12.99
C VAL A 137 4.50 10.42 12.80
N VAL A 138 5.43 9.71 12.19
CA VAL A 138 6.72 10.22 11.72
C VAL A 138 6.83 9.99 10.22
N VAL A 139 6.90 11.06 9.43
CA VAL A 139 7.10 10.95 7.97
C VAL A 139 8.59 10.92 7.66
N ARG A 140 8.99 9.95 6.85
CA ARG A 140 10.32 9.85 6.24
C ARG A 140 10.15 9.97 4.71
N GLU A 141 10.56 11.12 4.16
CA GLU A 141 10.51 11.37 2.71
C GLU A 141 11.67 10.64 2.03
N MET A 142 11.52 9.34 1.86
CA MET A 142 12.53 8.45 1.28
C MET A 142 11.94 7.13 0.81
N ASP A 143 12.71 6.41 0.03
CA ASP A 143 12.38 5.06 -0.42
C ASP A 143 12.33 4.09 0.77
N VAL A 144 11.21 3.35 0.90
CA VAL A 144 11.02 2.34 1.95
C VAL A 144 12.08 1.22 1.86
N ALA A 145 12.55 0.90 0.66
CA ALA A 145 13.60 -0.09 0.45
C ALA A 145 14.88 0.26 1.22
N ARG A 146 15.25 1.55 1.27
CA ARG A 146 16.42 2.01 2.05
C ARG A 146 16.24 1.86 3.55
N ILE A 147 15.02 2.04 4.05
CA ILE A 147 14.70 1.80 5.45
C ILE A 147 14.87 0.32 5.77
N LEU A 148 14.28 -0.56 4.97
CA LEU A 148 14.36 -2.00 5.16
C LEU A 148 15.79 -2.54 5.09
N GLN A 149 16.64 -1.95 4.25
CA GLN A 149 18.06 -2.33 4.12
C GLN A 149 18.92 -1.89 5.31
N SER A 150 18.49 -0.91 6.07
CA SER A 150 19.32 -0.28 7.13
C SER A 150 18.88 -0.59 8.55
N GLU A 151 17.70 -1.19 8.74
CA GLU A 151 17.13 -1.39 10.08
C GLU A 151 16.91 -2.90 10.35
N GLU A 152 17.23 -3.33 11.56
CA GLU A 152 17.06 -4.70 12.05
C GLU A 152 16.23 -4.68 13.32
N ASP A 153 15.31 -5.67 13.47
CA ASP A 153 14.45 -5.83 14.64
C ASP A 153 13.82 -4.50 15.13
N ALA A 154 13.37 -3.67 14.17
CA ALA A 154 12.92 -2.30 14.43
C ALA A 154 11.39 -2.16 14.41
N TYR A 155 10.68 -3.06 13.74
CA TYR A 155 9.26 -2.93 13.49
C TYR A 155 8.47 -4.14 13.96
N HIS A 156 7.29 -3.89 14.54
CA HIS A 156 6.31 -4.93 14.87
C HIS A 156 5.39 -5.22 13.67
N ALA A 157 5.12 -4.20 12.84
CA ALA A 157 4.44 -4.38 11.56
C ALA A 157 5.13 -3.57 10.46
N ILE A 158 5.14 -4.14 9.25
CA ILE A 158 5.49 -3.45 8.00
C ILE A 158 4.31 -3.63 7.05
N LEU A 159 3.71 -2.52 6.62
CA LEU A 159 2.61 -2.47 5.66
C LEU A 159 3.16 -1.90 4.35
N LEU A 160 3.22 -2.70 3.30
CA LEU A 160 3.64 -2.26 1.98
C LEU A 160 2.40 -2.00 1.11
N ASP A 161 2.10 -0.73 0.93
CA ASP A 161 1.02 -0.20 0.10
C ASP A 161 1.65 0.70 -0.97
N VAL A 162 2.56 0.09 -1.74
CA VAL A 162 3.33 0.77 -2.79
C VAL A 162 2.98 0.17 -4.14
N ASP A 163 2.59 1.00 -5.09
CA ASP A 163 2.20 0.63 -6.45
C ASP A 163 1.15 -0.51 -6.52
N ASN A 164 1.09 -1.21 -7.65
CA ASN A 164 0.11 -2.28 -7.87
C ASN A 164 0.55 -3.67 -7.36
N GLY A 165 1.53 -3.74 -6.44
CA GLY A 165 2.04 -4.99 -5.87
C GLY A 165 3.12 -5.68 -6.72
N PRO A 166 3.39 -6.99 -6.50
CA PRO A 166 4.51 -7.70 -7.12
C PRO A 166 4.54 -7.75 -8.66
N GLU A 167 3.41 -7.53 -9.32
CA GLU A 167 3.29 -7.41 -10.77
C GLU A 167 3.09 -5.94 -11.21
N GLY A 168 3.55 -4.98 -10.39
CA GLY A 168 3.31 -3.55 -10.55
C GLY A 168 3.64 -2.99 -11.93
N LEU A 169 2.74 -2.15 -12.44
CA LEU A 169 2.81 -1.58 -13.80
C LEU A 169 3.68 -0.32 -13.88
N VAL A 170 4.18 0.23 -12.76
CA VAL A 170 4.62 1.63 -12.72
C VAL A 170 6.10 1.83 -12.43
N HIS A 171 6.77 0.96 -11.69
CA HIS A 171 8.19 1.15 -11.31
C HIS A 171 8.98 -0.13 -11.17
N GLY A 172 10.01 -0.31 -12.02
CA GLY A 172 11.07 -1.31 -11.82
C GLY A 172 11.89 -1.09 -10.55
N SER A 173 11.78 0.06 -9.86
CA SER A 173 12.46 0.31 -8.59
C SER A 173 11.79 -0.38 -7.41
N ASN A 174 10.47 -0.58 -7.43
CA ASN A 174 9.75 -1.28 -6.37
C ASN A 174 9.81 -2.80 -6.52
N ASP A 175 10.20 -3.31 -7.68
CA ASP A 175 10.36 -4.75 -7.93
C ASP A 175 11.30 -5.40 -6.89
N TRP A 176 12.31 -4.65 -6.42
CA TRP A 176 13.24 -5.14 -5.39
C TRP A 176 12.54 -5.55 -4.10
N LEU A 177 11.50 -4.82 -3.66
CA LEU A 177 10.76 -5.12 -2.43
C LEU A 177 10.14 -6.53 -2.45
N TYR A 178 9.84 -7.03 -3.64
CA TYR A 178 9.17 -8.31 -3.87
C TYR A 178 10.12 -9.45 -4.26
N THR A 179 11.44 -9.14 -4.37
CA THR A 179 12.50 -10.15 -4.55
C THR A 179 12.78 -10.89 -3.26
N GLU A 180 13.56 -11.99 -3.34
CA GLU A 180 14.04 -12.69 -2.14
C GLU A 180 14.86 -11.78 -1.24
N ASP A 181 15.71 -10.91 -1.80
CA ASP A 181 16.55 -9.97 -1.04
C ASP A 181 15.70 -8.91 -0.33
N GLY A 182 14.69 -8.34 -1.00
CA GLY A 182 13.77 -7.38 -0.40
C GLY A 182 12.92 -7.99 0.71
N LEU A 183 12.43 -9.20 0.49
CA LEU A 183 11.69 -9.94 1.51
C LEU A 183 12.56 -10.32 2.70
N TRP A 184 13.84 -10.67 2.46
CA TRP A 184 14.80 -10.91 3.53
C TRP A 184 15.10 -9.65 4.34
N ALA A 185 15.21 -8.49 3.69
CA ALA A 185 15.36 -7.21 4.37
C ALA A 185 14.13 -6.89 5.24
N ALA A 186 12.91 -7.09 4.71
CA ALA A 186 11.69 -6.92 5.49
C ALA A 186 11.60 -7.91 6.66
N PHE A 187 12.03 -9.17 6.45
CA PHE A 187 12.10 -10.17 7.50
C PHE A 187 13.04 -9.75 8.63
N THR A 188 14.22 -9.25 8.27
CA THR A 188 15.24 -8.80 9.23
C THR A 188 14.81 -7.53 9.98
N ALA A 189 14.14 -6.60 9.29
CA ALA A 189 13.65 -5.36 9.89
C ALA A 189 12.48 -5.57 10.87
N LEU A 190 11.77 -6.69 10.77
CA LEU A 190 10.70 -7.04 11.72
C LEU A 190 11.27 -7.64 13.01
N HIS A 191 10.67 -7.33 14.14
CA HIS A 191 10.87 -8.12 15.37
C HIS A 191 10.44 -9.59 15.17
N PRO A 192 11.02 -10.56 15.90
CA PRO A 192 10.45 -11.90 16.02
C PRO A 192 8.97 -11.82 16.44
N GLY A 193 8.10 -12.53 15.72
CA GLY A 193 6.65 -12.44 15.88
C GLY A 193 5.98 -11.29 15.14
N GLY A 194 6.77 -10.41 14.49
CA GLY A 194 6.26 -9.27 13.70
C GLY A 194 5.60 -9.69 12.38
N VAL A 195 4.93 -8.75 11.74
CA VAL A 195 4.05 -8.98 10.58
C VAL A 195 4.42 -8.09 9.40
N LEU A 196 4.63 -8.69 8.23
CA LEU A 196 4.63 -8.04 6.94
C LEU A 196 3.23 -8.18 6.32
N ALA A 197 2.61 -7.08 5.95
CA ALA A 197 1.37 -7.03 5.18
C ALA A 197 1.63 -6.34 3.84
N VAL A 198 1.24 -6.96 2.74
CA VAL A 198 1.49 -6.46 1.38
C VAL A 198 0.19 -6.39 0.60
N TRP A 199 -0.10 -5.24 0.01
CA TRP A 199 -1.22 -5.05 -0.89
C TRP A 199 -0.85 -5.37 -2.35
N SER A 200 -1.81 -5.87 -3.12
CA SER A 200 -1.69 -6.07 -4.56
C SER A 200 -3.04 -6.05 -5.26
N ALA A 201 -3.06 -5.55 -6.50
CA ALA A 201 -4.23 -5.54 -7.36
C ALA A 201 -4.68 -6.96 -7.81
N GLY A 202 -3.88 -8.00 -7.56
CA GLY A 202 -4.22 -9.36 -7.97
C GLY A 202 -3.38 -10.44 -7.29
N PRO A 203 -3.76 -11.72 -7.44
CA PRO A 203 -3.06 -12.84 -6.82
C PRO A 203 -1.76 -13.16 -7.55
N ASP A 204 -0.68 -13.37 -6.79
CA ASP A 204 0.59 -13.90 -7.28
C ASP A 204 1.03 -15.12 -6.44
N ARG A 205 0.87 -16.30 -7.04
CA ARG A 205 1.24 -17.56 -6.40
C ARG A 205 2.75 -17.71 -6.17
N ALA A 206 3.55 -17.13 -7.07
CA ALA A 206 5.00 -17.17 -6.97
C ALA A 206 5.46 -16.27 -5.80
N PHE A 207 4.80 -15.14 -5.59
CA PHE A 207 5.09 -14.26 -4.45
C PHE A 207 4.79 -14.93 -3.11
N LEU A 208 3.65 -15.62 -2.97
CA LEU A 208 3.36 -16.39 -1.76
C LEU A 208 4.43 -17.46 -1.48
N MET A 209 4.94 -18.11 -2.53
CA MET A 209 6.02 -19.09 -2.38
C MET A 209 7.35 -18.42 -2.00
N ARG A 210 7.66 -17.22 -2.52
CA ARG A 210 8.84 -16.45 -2.12
C ARG A 210 8.78 -16.05 -0.64
N LEU A 211 7.63 -15.56 -0.15
CA LEU A 211 7.42 -15.25 1.27
C LEU A 211 7.74 -16.46 2.16
N ARG A 212 7.20 -17.62 1.81
CA ARG A 212 7.44 -18.86 2.59
C ARG A 212 8.89 -19.33 2.51
N LYS A 213 9.54 -19.19 1.36
CA LYS A 213 10.95 -19.53 1.17
C LYS A 213 11.87 -18.64 2.01
N THR A 214 11.52 -17.37 2.20
CA THR A 214 12.24 -16.43 3.08
C THR A 214 12.08 -16.78 4.56
N GLY A 215 11.12 -17.63 4.92
CA GLY A 215 10.90 -18.07 6.31
C GLY A 215 9.63 -17.50 6.95
N PHE A 216 8.83 -16.73 6.23
CA PHE A 216 7.55 -16.24 6.72
C PHE A 216 6.49 -17.33 6.80
N GLU A 217 5.67 -17.26 7.84
CA GLU A 217 4.35 -17.92 7.87
C GLU A 217 3.37 -17.03 7.13
N ALA A 218 3.11 -17.34 5.84
CA ALA A 218 2.35 -16.47 4.96
C ALA A 218 1.03 -17.05 4.48
N GLU A 219 0.00 -16.22 4.44
CA GLU A 219 -1.33 -16.49 3.89
C GLU A 219 -1.75 -15.41 2.87
N GLU A 220 -2.60 -15.80 1.92
CA GLU A 220 -3.24 -14.93 0.95
C GLU A 220 -4.67 -14.66 1.39
N VAL A 221 -5.07 -13.39 1.47
CA VAL A 221 -6.43 -12.95 1.81
C VAL A 221 -6.97 -12.14 0.64
N ARG A 222 -8.16 -12.51 0.15
CA ARG A 222 -8.82 -11.80 -0.94
C ARG A 222 -9.89 -10.88 -0.41
N ILE A 223 -9.73 -9.58 -0.68
CA ILE A 223 -10.67 -8.55 -0.28
C ILE A 223 -11.60 -8.25 -1.46
N ARG A 224 -12.91 -8.30 -1.19
CA ARG A 224 -13.90 -7.85 -2.16
C ARG A 224 -14.00 -6.33 -2.08
N VAL A 225 -13.58 -5.65 -3.13
CA VAL A 225 -13.74 -4.21 -3.27
C VAL A 225 -15.10 -3.95 -3.92
N GLN A 226 -15.88 -3.03 -3.38
CA GLN A 226 -17.16 -2.63 -3.94
C GLN A 226 -16.94 -1.68 -5.13
N ALA A 227 -16.49 -2.23 -6.27
CA ALA A 227 -16.55 -1.51 -7.54
C ALA A 227 -17.89 -1.85 -8.23
N PRO A 228 -18.64 -0.88 -8.78
CA PRO A 228 -20.01 -1.06 -9.22
C PRO A 228 -20.25 -2.14 -10.27
N ASP A 229 -19.26 -2.50 -11.11
CA ASP A 229 -19.49 -3.35 -12.29
C ASP A 229 -18.57 -4.56 -12.44
N CYS A 230 -17.58 -4.71 -11.65
CA CYS A 230 -16.75 -5.91 -11.63
C CYS A 230 -16.24 -6.08 -10.20
N GLY A 231 -16.67 -7.12 -9.51
CA GLY A 231 -16.16 -7.42 -8.19
C GLY A 231 -14.65 -7.67 -8.26
N SER A 232 -13.86 -6.60 -8.43
CA SER A 232 -12.41 -6.68 -8.33
C SER A 232 -12.07 -7.20 -6.94
N ARG A 233 -11.12 -8.08 -6.86
CA ARG A 233 -10.66 -8.64 -5.60
C ARG A 233 -9.21 -8.29 -5.47
N ASP A 234 -8.93 -7.36 -4.58
CA ASP A 234 -7.56 -7.10 -4.19
C ASP A 234 -7.04 -8.26 -3.37
N THR A 235 -5.76 -8.46 -3.43
CA THR A 235 -5.08 -9.52 -2.70
C THR A 235 -4.18 -8.91 -1.66
N LEU A 236 -4.32 -9.39 -0.42
CA LEU A 236 -3.43 -9.04 0.68
C LEU A 236 -2.63 -10.28 1.07
N TRP A 237 -1.32 -10.15 1.21
CA TRP A 237 -0.49 -11.17 1.83
C TRP A 237 -0.16 -10.73 3.25
N ILE A 238 -0.48 -11.61 4.19
CA ILE A 238 -0.17 -11.43 5.60
C ILE A 238 0.88 -12.48 5.97
N ALA A 239 2.07 -12.01 6.29
CA ALA A 239 3.24 -12.84 6.47
C ALA A 239 3.88 -12.56 7.84
N ARG A 240 3.89 -13.55 8.72
CA ARG A 240 4.43 -13.44 10.08
C ARG A 240 5.87 -13.94 10.12
N ARG A 241 6.77 -13.16 10.71
CA ARG A 241 8.10 -13.65 11.12
C ARG A 241 7.89 -14.55 12.35
N PRO A 242 8.31 -15.82 12.36
CA PRO A 242 8.25 -16.67 13.55
C PRO A 242 8.98 -16.04 14.75
N ALA A 243 8.54 -16.43 15.97
CA ALA A 243 9.13 -15.94 17.22
C ALA A 243 10.48 -16.59 17.51
#